data_41e07973d7bcd53c2b707cccb5e9ae69
#
_entry.id   41e07973d7bcd53c2b707cccb5e9ae69
#
_cell.length_a   1.000
_cell.length_b   1.000
_cell.length_c   1.000
_cell.angle_alpha   90.00
_cell.angle_beta   90.00
_cell.angle_gamma   90.00
#
_symmetry.space_group_name_H-M   'P 1'
#
loop_
_entity.id
_entity.type
_entity.pdbx_description
1 polymer ?
#
loop_
_entity_poly.entity_id
_entity_poly.type
_entity_poly.pdbx_seq_one_letter_code
_entity_poly.pdbx_strand_id
1 'polypeptide(L)'
;MQITMKQLRELVDRLNLVTGENLKPYNHPETAAACWQGLTANVGTYVLDGAYGGWQLARIHNEGGAQSLPLGQSRGTKRETYDRIKAFLLGFEAAKKKEAIAGVYDRIHNEERNK
;
A
#
# COMPACT_ATOMS: atom_id res chain seq x y z
N MET A 1 13.67 -14.52 -15.74
CA MET A 1 12.22 -14.54 -15.57
C MET A 1 11.69 -13.12 -15.56
N GLN A 2 10.76 -12.81 -16.43
CA GLN A 2 10.20 -11.46 -16.53
C GLN A 2 9.05 -11.30 -15.54
N ILE A 3 8.99 -10.14 -14.89
CA ILE A 3 7.87 -9.78 -14.02
C ILE A 3 6.68 -9.36 -14.88
N THR A 4 5.52 -9.95 -14.63
CA THR A 4 4.29 -9.63 -15.33
C THR A 4 3.51 -8.53 -14.62
N MET A 5 2.60 -7.87 -15.33
CA MET A 5 1.68 -6.89 -14.74
C MET A 5 0.82 -7.52 -13.65
N LYS A 6 0.41 -8.78 -13.84
CA LYS A 6 -0.35 -9.51 -12.83
C LYS A 6 0.42 -9.64 -11.53
N GLN A 7 1.70 -9.98 -11.61
CA GLN A 7 2.57 -10.10 -10.43
C GLN A 7 2.74 -8.76 -9.71
N LEU A 8 2.92 -7.67 -10.47
CA LEU A 8 2.99 -6.32 -9.88
C LEU A 8 1.71 -5.93 -9.16
N ARG A 9 0.55 -6.16 -9.79
CA ARG A 9 -0.76 -5.84 -9.20
C ARG A 9 -1.03 -6.65 -7.95
N GLU A 10 -0.70 -7.95 -7.97
CA GLU A 10 -0.86 -8.82 -6.81
C GLU A 10 0.00 -8.35 -5.64
N LEU A 11 1.21 -7.86 -5.92
CA LEU A 11 2.10 -7.35 -4.90
C LEU A 11 1.57 -6.05 -4.28
N VAL A 12 1.00 -5.15 -5.08
CA VAL A 12 0.36 -3.93 -4.58
C VAL A 12 -0.88 -4.25 -3.76
N ASP A 13 -1.69 -5.21 -4.20
CA ASP A 13 -2.86 -5.68 -3.45
C ASP A 13 -2.44 -6.24 -2.09
N ARG A 14 -1.39 -7.04 -2.05
CA ARG A 14 -0.83 -7.57 -0.80
C ARG A 14 -0.35 -6.45 0.12
N LEU A 15 0.29 -5.42 -0.43
CA LEU A 15 0.72 -4.26 0.35
C LEU A 15 -0.48 -3.56 0.99
N ASN A 16 -1.56 -3.33 0.22
CA ASN A 16 -2.79 -2.74 0.74
C ASN A 16 -3.41 -3.59 1.85
N LEU A 17 -3.45 -4.92 1.68
CA LEU A 17 -3.98 -5.83 2.70
C LEU A 17 -3.16 -5.77 3.99
N VAL A 18 -1.84 -5.82 3.87
CA VAL A 18 -0.94 -5.82 5.05
C VAL A 18 -1.00 -4.49 5.79
N THR A 19 -1.14 -3.38 5.07
CA THR A 19 -1.24 -2.05 5.67
C THR A 19 -2.66 -1.68 6.13
N GLY A 20 -3.64 -2.54 5.84
CA GLY A 20 -5.03 -2.30 6.22
C GLY A 20 -5.76 -1.29 5.33
N GLU A 21 -5.22 -1.04 4.15
CA GLU A 21 -5.80 -0.09 3.21
C GLU A 21 -6.84 -0.74 2.30
N ASN A 22 -7.65 0.08 1.63
CA ASN A 22 -8.66 -0.39 0.70
C ASN A 22 -7.97 -0.89 -0.59
N LEU A 23 -8.46 -2.02 -1.11
CA LEU A 23 -7.94 -2.58 -2.37
C LEU A 23 -8.38 -1.77 -3.59
N LYS A 24 -9.51 -1.07 -3.48
CA LYS A 24 -10.01 -0.23 -4.57
C LYS A 24 -9.50 1.20 -4.37
N PRO A 25 -8.82 1.79 -5.37
CA PRO A 25 -8.33 3.16 -5.24
C PRO A 25 -9.46 4.19 -5.24
N TYR A 26 -10.60 3.87 -5.88
CA TYR A 26 -11.74 4.78 -5.96
C TYR A 26 -13.04 4.07 -5.66
N ASN A 27 -13.96 4.78 -5.01
CA ASN A 27 -15.32 4.32 -4.84
C ASN A 27 -16.14 4.73 -6.07
N HIS A 28 -16.79 3.75 -6.69
CA HIS A 28 -17.66 4.00 -7.81
C HIS A 28 -19.10 4.20 -7.31
N PRO A 29 -19.79 5.29 -7.73
CA PRO A 29 -21.20 5.46 -7.40
C PRO A 29 -22.04 4.32 -7.98
N GLU A 30 -23.04 3.87 -7.22
CA GLU A 30 -23.91 2.76 -7.61
C GLU A 30 -24.85 3.10 -8.79
N THR A 31 -25.10 4.39 -9.03
CA THR A 31 -26.02 4.83 -10.09
C THR A 31 -25.30 5.65 -11.15
N ALA A 32 -25.78 5.57 -12.39
CA ALA A 32 -25.22 6.34 -13.48
C ALA A 32 -25.31 7.86 -13.25
N ALA A 33 -26.36 8.33 -12.59
CA ALA A 33 -26.51 9.75 -12.25
C ALA A 33 -25.43 10.20 -11.25
N ALA A 34 -25.08 9.36 -10.31
CA ALA A 34 -24.03 9.67 -9.32
C ALA A 34 -22.63 9.67 -9.92
N CYS A 35 -22.40 8.98 -11.05
CA CYS A 35 -21.10 9.01 -11.74
C CYS A 35 -20.68 10.41 -12.18
N TRP A 36 -21.62 11.32 -12.37
CA TRP A 36 -21.35 12.72 -12.72
C TRP A 36 -20.86 13.55 -11.53
N GLN A 37 -21.05 13.07 -10.31
CA GLN A 37 -20.63 13.76 -9.09
C GLN A 37 -19.21 13.40 -8.66
N GLY A 38 -18.54 12.60 -9.47
CA GLY A 38 -17.15 12.27 -9.28
C GLY A 38 -16.89 11.01 -8.48
N LEU A 39 -15.71 10.45 -8.72
CA LEU A 39 -15.19 9.33 -7.94
C LEU A 39 -14.55 9.86 -6.67
N THR A 40 -14.85 9.24 -5.53
CA THR A 40 -14.15 9.55 -4.29
C THR A 40 -12.93 8.63 -4.16
N ALA A 41 -11.75 9.22 -4.05
CA ALA A 41 -10.52 8.46 -3.86
C ALA A 41 -10.43 7.92 -2.42
N ASN A 42 -9.95 6.68 -2.28
CA ASN A 42 -9.69 6.07 -0.99
C ASN A 42 -8.31 6.48 -0.50
N VAL A 43 -8.25 7.44 0.41
CA VAL A 43 -7.00 7.97 0.97
C VAL A 43 -6.24 6.86 1.68
N GLY A 44 -4.95 6.76 1.39
CA GLY A 44 -4.07 5.75 1.96
C GLY A 44 -3.82 4.54 1.07
N THR A 45 -4.68 4.29 0.08
CA THR A 45 -4.52 3.14 -0.82
C THR A 45 -3.28 3.30 -1.69
N TYR A 46 -2.48 2.23 -1.74
CA TYR A 46 -1.33 2.16 -2.65
C TYR A 46 -1.79 1.79 -4.05
N VAL A 47 -1.23 2.43 -5.04
CA VAL A 47 -1.56 2.21 -6.44
C VAL A 47 -0.28 2.08 -7.27
N LEU A 48 -0.38 1.36 -8.38
CA LEU A 48 0.71 1.25 -9.34
C LEU A 48 0.53 2.34 -10.39
N ASP A 49 1.50 3.25 -10.48
CA ASP A 49 1.48 4.34 -11.44
C ASP A 49 2.41 4.01 -12.61
N GLY A 50 1.84 3.87 -13.80
CA GLY A 50 2.56 3.62 -15.03
C GLY A 50 2.43 4.79 -15.99
N ALA A 51 3.57 5.23 -16.53
CA ALA A 51 3.61 6.28 -17.50
C ALA A 51 4.82 6.10 -18.42
N TYR A 52 5.00 7.04 -19.33
CA TYR A 52 6.20 7.07 -20.16
C TYR A 52 7.43 7.16 -19.26
N GLY A 53 8.34 6.21 -19.38
CA GLY A 53 9.52 6.11 -18.51
C GLY A 53 9.46 5.02 -17.45
N GLY A 54 8.32 4.31 -17.34
CA GLY A 54 8.23 3.12 -16.48
C GLY A 54 7.15 3.18 -15.39
N TRP A 55 7.40 2.44 -14.33
CA TRP A 55 6.45 2.19 -13.24
C TRP A 55 6.96 2.73 -11.92
N GLN A 56 6.04 3.07 -11.03
CA GLN A 56 6.37 3.45 -9.65
C GLN A 56 5.19 3.16 -8.73
N LEU A 57 5.49 3.00 -7.44
CA LEU A 57 4.47 2.90 -6.41
C LEU A 57 4.02 4.30 -6.01
N ALA A 58 2.71 4.50 -5.95
CA ALA A 58 2.12 5.74 -5.46
C ALA A 58 1.14 5.43 -4.33
N ARG A 59 0.80 6.45 -3.55
CA ARG A 59 -0.19 6.35 -2.48
C ARG A 59 -1.13 7.54 -2.59
N ILE A 60 -2.44 7.28 -2.56
CA ILE A 60 -3.45 8.34 -2.59
C ILE A 60 -3.41 9.09 -1.27
N HIS A 61 -3.23 10.42 -1.29
CA HIS A 61 -3.12 11.22 -0.08
C HIS A 61 -4.27 12.19 0.16
N ASN A 62 -5.17 12.37 -0.81
CA ASN A 62 -6.38 13.17 -0.59
C ASN A 62 -7.57 12.63 -1.39
N GLU A 63 -8.76 13.11 -1.08
CA GLU A 63 -10.01 12.67 -1.70
C GLU A 63 -10.10 13.00 -3.20
N GLY A 64 -9.35 13.98 -3.66
CA GLY A 64 -9.27 14.34 -5.08
C GLY A 64 -8.38 13.39 -5.89
N GLY A 65 -7.71 12.46 -5.25
CA GLY A 65 -6.86 11.47 -5.91
C GLY A 65 -5.42 11.89 -6.10
N ALA A 66 -4.97 12.98 -5.46
CA ALA A 66 -3.56 13.35 -5.50
C ALA A 66 -2.71 12.25 -4.86
N GLN A 67 -1.53 12.05 -5.42
CA GLN A 67 -0.66 10.94 -5.04
C GLN A 67 0.64 11.41 -4.43
N SER A 68 1.11 10.68 -3.41
CA SER A 68 2.46 10.79 -2.90
C SER A 68 3.29 9.62 -3.41
N LEU A 69 4.61 9.74 -3.36
CA LEU A 69 5.53 8.74 -3.88
C LEU A 69 6.39 8.18 -2.72
N PRO A 70 5.90 7.13 -2.02
CA PRO A 70 6.57 6.62 -0.82
C PRO A 70 7.98 6.09 -1.06
N LEU A 71 8.30 5.68 -2.28
CA LEU A 71 9.62 5.15 -2.63
C LEU A 71 10.45 6.13 -3.46
N GLY A 72 10.03 7.41 -3.54
CA GLY A 72 10.73 8.43 -4.32
C GLY A 72 10.16 8.57 -5.72
N GLN A 73 10.75 9.48 -6.50
CA GLN A 73 10.20 9.90 -7.79
C GLN A 73 10.76 9.15 -9.00
N SER A 74 11.65 8.20 -8.79
CA SER A 74 12.24 7.45 -9.91
C SER A 74 11.31 6.37 -10.42
N ARG A 75 10.98 6.44 -11.69
CA ARG A 75 10.29 5.34 -12.37
C ARG A 75 11.31 4.27 -12.73
N GLY A 76 10.86 3.02 -12.78
CA GLY A 76 11.72 1.89 -13.11
C GLY A 76 11.01 0.88 -13.99
N THR A 77 11.77 -0.12 -14.39
CA THR A 77 11.22 -1.29 -15.08
C THR A 77 10.25 -2.03 -14.16
N LYS A 78 9.46 -2.94 -14.71
CA LYS A 78 8.58 -3.79 -13.89
C LYS A 78 9.38 -4.54 -12.83
N ARG A 79 10.57 -5.04 -13.16
CA ARG A 79 11.43 -5.77 -12.21
C ARG A 79 11.94 -4.86 -11.11
N GLU A 80 12.45 -3.69 -11.45
CA GLU A 80 12.93 -2.72 -10.47
C GLU A 80 11.81 -2.29 -9.53
N THR A 81 10.62 -2.00 -10.07
CA THR A 81 9.45 -1.62 -9.29
C THR A 81 8.99 -2.75 -8.38
N TYR A 82 8.96 -3.98 -8.89
CA TYR A 82 8.63 -5.17 -8.12
C TYR A 82 9.58 -5.33 -6.93
N ASP A 83 10.87 -5.25 -7.16
CA ASP A 83 11.87 -5.41 -6.10
C ASP A 83 11.77 -4.31 -5.05
N ARG A 84 11.51 -3.07 -5.46
CA ARG A 84 11.31 -1.93 -4.55
C ARG A 84 10.07 -2.10 -3.68
N ILE A 85 8.94 -2.48 -4.28
CA ILE A 85 7.69 -2.71 -3.54
C ILE A 85 7.84 -3.89 -2.59
N LYS A 86 8.48 -4.96 -3.03
CA LYS A 86 8.71 -6.14 -2.20
C LYS A 86 9.59 -5.82 -1.00
N ALA A 87 10.65 -5.05 -1.17
CA ALA A 87 11.51 -4.61 -0.07
C ALA A 87 10.72 -3.75 0.93
N PHE A 88 9.89 -2.84 0.45
CA PHE A 88 9.04 -2.00 1.28
C PHE A 88 8.04 -2.85 2.07
N LEU A 89 7.39 -3.80 1.42
CA LEU A 89 6.42 -4.72 2.04
C LEU A 89 7.09 -5.58 3.12
N LEU A 90 8.25 -6.15 2.84
CA LEU A 90 8.99 -6.95 3.80
C LEU A 90 9.43 -6.13 5.03
N GLY A 91 9.84 -4.88 4.81
CA GLY A 91 10.15 -3.95 5.90
C GLY A 91 8.94 -3.65 6.75
N PHE A 92 7.78 -3.43 6.13
CA PHE A 92 6.53 -3.19 6.83
C PHE A 92 6.08 -4.41 7.64
N GLU A 93 6.15 -5.61 7.07
CA GLU A 93 5.82 -6.85 7.77
C GLU A 93 6.76 -7.10 8.95
N ALA A 94 8.04 -6.82 8.79
CA ALA A 94 9.03 -6.94 9.88
C ALA A 94 8.74 -5.97 11.01
N ALA A 95 8.36 -4.73 10.71
CA ALA A 95 7.99 -3.72 11.70
C ALA A 95 6.75 -4.15 12.49
N LYS A 96 5.72 -4.66 11.81
CA LYS A 96 4.51 -5.18 12.46
C LYS A 96 4.81 -6.35 13.39
N LYS A 97 5.66 -7.26 12.95
CA LYS A 97 6.08 -8.41 13.77
C LYS A 97 6.82 -7.94 15.02
N LYS A 98 7.69 -6.94 14.89
CA LYS A 98 8.43 -6.37 16.02
C LYS A 98 7.48 -5.70 17.02
N GLU A 99 6.49 -4.97 16.56
CA GLU A 99 5.47 -4.36 17.42
C GLU A 99 4.66 -5.40 18.19
N ALA A 100 4.26 -6.49 17.53
CA ALA A 100 3.52 -7.58 18.16
C ALA A 100 4.36 -8.24 19.27
N ILE A 101 5.65 -8.48 19.03
CA ILE A 101 6.57 -9.03 20.03
C ILE A 101 6.74 -8.06 21.20
N ALA A 102 6.91 -6.77 20.95
CA ALA A 102 7.04 -5.75 21.98
C ALA A 102 5.78 -5.68 22.85
N GLY A 103 4.58 -5.76 22.23
CA GLY A 103 3.31 -5.78 22.95
C GLY A 103 3.18 -6.98 23.88
N VAL A 104 3.61 -8.15 23.45
CA VAL A 104 3.63 -9.37 24.28
C VAL A 104 4.60 -9.19 25.44
N TYR A 105 5.78 -8.67 25.19
CA TYR A 105 6.78 -8.41 26.21
C TYR A 105 6.27 -7.44 27.27
N ASP A 106 5.67 -6.34 26.88
CA ASP A 106 5.10 -5.35 27.80
C ASP A 106 4.00 -5.96 28.67
N ARG A 107 3.17 -6.81 28.09
CA ARG A 107 2.10 -7.50 28.81
C ARG A 107 2.64 -8.41 29.90
N ILE A 108 3.67 -9.17 29.61
CA ILE A 108 4.31 -10.06 30.56
C ILE A 108 4.94 -9.26 31.73
N HIS A 109 5.62 -8.16 31.43
CA HIS A 109 6.21 -7.30 32.45
C HIS A 109 5.18 -6.63 33.35
N ASN A 110 4.03 -6.21 32.79
CA ASN A 110 2.95 -5.62 33.58
C ASN A 110 2.31 -6.65 34.54
N GLU A 111 2.18 -7.90 34.14
CA GLU A 111 1.68 -8.98 34.99
C GLU A 111 2.64 -9.25 36.16
N GLU A 112 3.94 -9.21 35.93
CA GLU A 112 4.94 -9.37 37.00
C GLU A 112 4.91 -8.22 38.01
N ARG A 113 4.64 -6.97 37.55
CA ARG A 113 4.57 -5.83 38.46
C ARG A 113 3.33 -5.85 39.38
N ASN A 114 2.28 -6.55 38.99
CA ASN A 114 1.03 -6.62 39.74
C ASN A 114 0.96 -7.80 40.74
N LYS A 115 2.05 -8.53 40.90
CA LYS A 115 2.13 -9.63 41.87
C LYS A 115 2.60 -9.10 43.25
#